data_64c1e0cb90c2b2a2a1a12821d731a585
#
_entry.id   64c1e0cb90c2b2a2a1a12821d731a585
#
_cell.length_a   1.000
_cell.length_b   1.000
_cell.length_c   1.000
_cell.angle_alpha   90.00
_cell.angle_beta   90.00
_cell.angle_gamma   90.00
#
_symmetry.space_group_name_H-M   'P 1'
#
loop_
_entity.id
_entity.type
_entity.pdbx_description
1 polymer ?
#
loop_
_entity_poly.entity_id
_entity_poly.type
_entity_poly.pdbx_seq_one_letter_code
_entity_poly.pdbx_strand_id
1 'polypeptide(L)'
;DIQAPKGRLILPQVQTLRELLDKKCLVMSVTTDRYPAALQTLSRPPKLIITDSQVFPYIYENKPKESMLTSFSVLFAAYKGDLSYYIEGAKAIDSLKETSHVLIAECCTHAPLKEDIGRVKIPRMLKKRFGENLQVELVSGTDFPDDLTGYDLIIQCGACMFNRKYVMYRIDRAKKQQVPVTNYGITIAHLTGILDHVALPE
;
A
#
# COMPACT_ATOMS: atom_id res chain seq x y z
N ASP A 1 -6.73 5.76 12.85
CA ASP A 1 -6.60 6.09 11.43
C ASP A 1 -7.47 7.32 11.11
N ILE A 2 -6.82 8.43 10.72
CA ILE A 2 -7.49 9.69 10.36
C ILE A 2 -8.40 9.50 9.14
N GLN A 3 -8.15 8.49 8.32
CA GLN A 3 -8.92 8.17 7.12
C GLN A 3 -10.04 7.16 7.36
N ALA A 4 -10.08 6.51 8.52
CA ALA A 4 -11.19 5.62 8.83
C ALA A 4 -12.48 6.43 9.08
N PRO A 5 -13.59 6.15 8.39
CA PRO A 5 -14.83 6.83 8.64
C PRO A 5 -15.22 6.82 10.13
N LYS A 6 -15.40 7.97 10.74
CA LYS A 6 -15.76 8.12 12.17
C LYS A 6 -14.79 7.41 13.15
N GLY A 7 -13.50 7.34 12.86
CA GLY A 7 -12.51 6.70 13.74
C GLY A 7 -12.66 5.17 13.88
N ARG A 8 -13.34 4.51 12.95
CA ARG A 8 -13.49 3.06 12.95
C ARG A 8 -12.35 2.38 12.19
N LEU A 9 -11.99 1.17 12.60
CA LEU A 9 -11.12 0.31 11.80
C LEU A 9 -11.79 -0.02 10.46
N ILE A 10 -11.02 0.06 9.38
CA ILE A 10 -11.46 -0.36 8.06
C ILE A 10 -11.14 -1.84 7.82
N LEU A 11 -11.67 -2.40 6.75
CA LEU A 11 -11.63 -3.84 6.47
C LEU A 11 -10.22 -4.46 6.56
N PRO A 12 -9.13 -3.88 6.01
CA PRO A 12 -7.79 -4.45 6.14
C PRO A 12 -7.32 -4.61 7.58
N GLN A 13 -7.57 -3.61 8.41
CA GLN A 13 -7.18 -3.63 9.82
C GLN A 13 -7.98 -4.68 10.60
N VAL A 14 -9.29 -4.75 10.37
CA VAL A 14 -10.17 -5.72 11.05
C VAL A 14 -9.80 -7.15 10.66
N GLN A 15 -9.59 -7.44 9.37
CA GLN A 15 -9.22 -8.77 8.92
C GLN A 15 -7.84 -9.19 9.43
N THR A 16 -6.86 -8.30 9.42
CA THR A 16 -5.52 -8.59 9.97
C THR A 16 -5.59 -8.88 11.47
N LEU A 17 -6.32 -8.04 12.22
CA LEU A 17 -6.50 -8.26 13.66
C LEU A 17 -7.16 -9.61 13.93
N ARG A 18 -8.21 -9.95 13.20
CA ARG A 18 -8.89 -11.24 13.34
C ARG A 18 -7.95 -12.40 13.06
N GLU A 19 -7.18 -12.36 11.98
CA GLU A 19 -6.24 -13.43 11.64
C GLU A 19 -5.16 -13.61 12.71
N LEU A 20 -4.63 -12.51 13.26
CA LEU A 20 -3.64 -12.56 14.34
C LEU A 20 -4.21 -13.21 15.60
N LEU A 21 -5.46 -12.90 15.96
CA LEU A 21 -6.15 -13.52 17.10
C LEU A 21 -6.44 -15.01 16.84
N ASP A 22 -6.86 -15.38 15.65
CA ASP A 22 -7.07 -16.79 15.26
C ASP A 22 -5.75 -17.59 15.33
N LYS A 23 -4.61 -16.94 15.06
CA LYS A 23 -3.26 -17.50 15.25
C LYS A 23 -2.74 -17.40 16.69
N LYS A 24 -3.58 -17.01 17.64
CA LYS A 24 -3.25 -16.88 19.08
C LYS A 24 -2.10 -15.89 19.36
N CYS A 25 -1.94 -14.89 18.52
CA CYS A 25 -0.98 -13.81 18.77
C CYS A 25 -1.47 -12.89 19.88
N LEU A 26 -0.53 -12.37 20.67
CA LEU A 26 -0.79 -11.22 21.55
C LEU A 26 -0.75 -9.96 20.70
N VAL A 27 -1.82 -9.19 20.70
CA VAL A 27 -1.95 -8.00 19.83
C VAL A 27 -2.26 -6.79 20.71
N MET A 28 -1.48 -5.73 20.50
CA MET A 28 -1.77 -4.39 21.03
C MET A 28 -2.09 -3.47 19.85
N SER A 29 -3.27 -2.88 19.84
CA SER A 29 -3.71 -1.94 18.81
C SER A 29 -3.82 -0.54 19.40
N VAL A 30 -3.14 0.42 18.77
CA VAL A 30 -3.08 1.80 19.23
C VAL A 30 -3.12 2.76 18.04
N THR A 31 -3.50 4.00 18.29
CA THR A 31 -3.36 5.08 17.31
C THR A 31 -1.92 5.60 17.29
N THR A 32 -1.53 6.27 16.20
CA THR A 32 -0.15 6.72 15.98
C THR A 32 0.36 7.64 17.10
N ASP A 33 -0.51 8.50 17.66
CA ASP A 33 -0.18 9.39 18.79
C ASP A 33 0.10 8.63 20.09
N ARG A 34 -0.47 7.43 20.24
CA ARG A 34 -0.26 6.55 21.41
C ARG A 34 0.86 5.54 21.22
N TYR A 35 1.44 5.46 20.04
CA TYR A 35 2.49 4.49 19.72
C TYR A 35 3.69 4.54 20.69
N PRO A 36 4.30 5.72 20.99
CA PRO A 36 5.42 5.77 21.93
C PRO A 36 5.06 5.27 23.34
N ALA A 37 3.88 5.65 23.83
CA ALA A 37 3.39 5.19 25.14
C ALA A 37 3.14 3.68 25.15
N ALA A 38 2.59 3.13 24.07
CA ALA A 38 2.38 1.69 23.93
C ALA A 38 3.70 0.90 24.02
N LEU A 39 4.76 1.36 23.38
CA LEU A 39 6.07 0.70 23.46
C LEU A 39 6.62 0.68 24.90
N GLN A 40 6.38 1.73 25.68
CA GLN A 40 6.82 1.81 27.09
C GLN A 40 6.07 0.85 28.02
N THR A 41 4.87 0.41 27.65
CA THR A 41 4.08 -0.54 28.46
C THR A 41 4.48 -1.99 28.24
N LEU A 42 5.27 -2.28 27.19
CA LEU A 42 5.68 -3.63 26.85
C LEU A 42 6.96 -4.00 27.62
N SER A 43 6.98 -5.20 28.21
CA SER A 43 8.17 -5.75 28.87
C SER A 43 9.30 -6.11 27.90
N ARG A 44 8.99 -6.25 26.60
CA ARG A 44 9.93 -6.52 25.52
C ARG A 44 9.40 -5.90 24.22
N PRO A 45 10.27 -5.55 23.26
CA PRO A 45 9.86 -5.06 21.96
C PRO A 45 8.89 -6.00 21.24
N PRO A 46 7.90 -5.47 20.51
CA PRO A 46 7.02 -6.31 19.70
C PRO A 46 7.81 -6.98 18.58
N LYS A 47 7.50 -8.23 18.26
CA LYS A 47 8.15 -8.93 17.15
C LYS A 47 7.85 -8.29 15.79
N LEU A 48 6.60 -7.87 15.57
CA LEU A 48 6.14 -7.27 14.34
C LEU A 48 5.27 -6.05 14.64
N ILE A 49 5.51 -4.98 13.90
CA ILE A 49 4.68 -3.78 13.88
C ILE A 49 3.98 -3.73 12.54
N ILE A 50 2.66 -3.60 12.56
CA ILE A 50 1.81 -3.48 11.36
C ILE A 50 1.17 -2.09 11.39
N THR A 51 1.32 -1.32 10.32
CA THR A 51 0.86 0.07 10.28
C THR A 51 0.22 0.43 8.94
N ASP A 52 -0.40 1.59 8.88
CA ASP A 52 -0.79 2.19 7.60
C ASP A 52 0.44 2.72 6.86
N SER A 53 0.51 2.49 5.56
CA SER A 53 1.66 2.90 4.74
C SER A 53 1.92 4.40 4.77
N GLN A 54 0.92 5.21 5.11
CA GLN A 54 1.06 6.65 5.22
C GLN A 54 1.99 7.11 6.34
N VAL A 55 2.10 6.31 7.41
CA VAL A 55 2.94 6.62 8.57
C VAL A 55 4.20 5.77 8.64
N PHE A 56 4.52 5.05 7.56
CA PHE A 56 5.73 4.22 7.46
C PHE A 56 7.01 4.95 7.92
N PRO A 57 7.34 6.14 7.39
CA PRO A 57 8.58 6.83 7.77
C PRO A 57 8.65 7.08 9.29
N TYR A 58 7.57 7.59 9.87
CA TYR A 58 7.51 7.86 11.31
C TYR A 58 7.71 6.59 12.14
N ILE A 59 7.02 5.50 11.79
CA ILE A 59 7.14 4.25 12.53
C ILE A 59 8.52 3.62 12.32
N TYR A 60 9.07 3.68 11.11
CA TYR A 60 10.40 3.17 10.81
C TYR A 60 11.49 3.85 11.63
N GLU A 61 11.44 5.16 11.75
CA GLU A 61 12.40 5.96 12.55
C GLU A 61 12.28 5.72 14.06
N ASN A 62 11.07 5.40 14.55
CA ASN A 62 10.77 5.31 15.98
C ASN A 62 10.54 3.88 16.48
N LYS A 63 10.66 2.86 15.63
CA LYS A 63 10.51 1.47 16.07
C LYS A 63 11.77 0.95 16.78
N PRO A 64 11.62 -0.01 17.71
CA PRO A 64 12.77 -0.78 18.21
C PRO A 64 13.51 -1.45 17.05
N LYS A 65 14.85 -1.50 17.14
CA LYS A 65 15.70 -2.05 16.05
C LYS A 65 15.35 -3.50 15.72
N GLU A 66 15.06 -4.31 16.73
CA GLU A 66 14.74 -5.72 16.61
C GLU A 66 13.31 -6.00 16.13
N SER A 67 12.44 -5.01 16.09
CA SER A 67 11.07 -5.17 15.61
C SER A 67 11.01 -5.13 14.09
N MET A 68 10.34 -6.12 13.51
CA MET A 68 10.00 -6.09 12.08
C MET A 68 8.88 -5.07 11.83
N LEU A 69 8.83 -4.53 10.63
CA LEU A 69 7.80 -3.56 10.21
C LEU A 69 7.16 -4.01 8.91
N THR A 70 5.83 -3.96 8.85
CA THR A 70 5.04 -4.15 7.63
C THR A 70 3.82 -3.22 7.63
N SER A 71 3.03 -3.27 6.56
CA SER A 71 1.78 -2.51 6.49
C SER A 71 0.59 -3.36 6.08
N PHE A 72 -0.61 -2.88 6.43
CA PHE A 72 -1.85 -3.50 5.96
C PHE A 72 -1.90 -3.62 4.43
N SER A 73 -1.39 -2.64 3.71
CA SER A 73 -1.36 -2.65 2.25
C SER A 73 -0.42 -3.73 1.69
N VAL A 74 0.73 -3.99 2.34
CA VAL A 74 1.64 -5.07 1.97
C VAL A 74 1.03 -6.44 2.27
N LEU A 75 0.40 -6.59 3.46
CA LEU A 75 -0.31 -7.82 3.81
C LEU A 75 -1.43 -8.13 2.80
N PHE A 76 -2.19 -7.12 2.39
CA PHE A 76 -3.26 -7.27 1.40
C PHE A 76 -2.73 -7.53 -0.02
N ALA A 77 -1.55 -7.03 -0.36
CA ALA A 77 -0.87 -7.36 -1.61
C ALA A 77 -0.60 -8.87 -1.72
N ALA A 78 -0.14 -9.49 -0.64
CA ALA A 78 0.05 -10.93 -0.57
C ALA A 78 -1.28 -11.71 -0.53
N TYR A 79 -2.22 -11.25 0.29
CA TYR A 79 -3.50 -11.95 0.47
C TYR A 79 -4.37 -11.95 -0.79
N LYS A 80 -4.44 -10.83 -1.52
CA LYS A 80 -5.34 -10.66 -2.68
C LYS A 80 -4.65 -10.61 -4.03
N GLY A 81 -3.36 -10.31 -4.08
CA GLY A 81 -2.62 -10.12 -5.32
C GLY A 81 -1.47 -11.12 -5.49
N ASP A 82 -0.47 -10.66 -6.21
CA ASP A 82 0.82 -11.30 -6.42
C ASP A 82 1.91 -10.36 -5.87
N LEU A 83 2.35 -10.65 -4.64
CA LEU A 83 3.29 -9.79 -3.92
C LEU A 83 4.62 -9.66 -4.66
N SER A 84 5.13 -10.77 -5.19
CA SER A 84 6.40 -10.78 -5.95
C SER A 84 6.32 -9.90 -7.19
N TYR A 85 5.21 -9.98 -7.91
CA TYR A 85 4.97 -9.15 -9.09
C TYR A 85 4.82 -7.67 -8.74
N TYR A 86 4.18 -7.34 -7.62
CA TYR A 86 4.08 -5.95 -7.16
C TYR A 86 5.44 -5.37 -6.73
N ILE A 87 6.31 -6.16 -6.09
CA ILE A 87 7.65 -5.73 -5.71
C ILE A 87 8.50 -5.51 -6.96
N GLU A 88 8.45 -6.44 -7.91
CA GLU A 88 9.15 -6.27 -9.19
C GLU A 88 8.63 -5.06 -9.97
N GLY A 89 7.30 -4.88 -10.01
CA GLY A 89 6.67 -3.72 -10.64
C GLY A 89 7.07 -2.39 -10.00
N ALA A 90 7.39 -2.37 -8.70
CA ALA A 90 7.86 -1.14 -8.04
C ALA A 90 9.21 -0.65 -8.57
N LYS A 91 10.06 -1.53 -9.09
CA LYS A 91 11.33 -1.15 -9.71
C LYS A 91 11.13 -0.28 -10.96
N ALA A 92 9.99 -0.41 -11.65
CA ALA A 92 9.65 0.43 -12.78
C ALA A 92 9.50 1.91 -12.39
N ILE A 93 9.24 2.20 -11.11
CA ILE A 93 9.20 3.58 -10.59
C ILE A 93 10.52 4.31 -10.88
N ASP A 94 11.67 3.63 -10.72
CA ASP A 94 12.98 4.26 -10.92
C ASP A 94 13.29 4.60 -12.38
N SER A 95 12.54 4.00 -13.31
CA SER A 95 12.66 4.24 -14.76
C SER A 95 11.69 5.28 -15.29
N LEU A 96 10.77 5.79 -14.45
CA LEU A 96 9.81 6.82 -14.86
C LEU A 96 10.53 8.13 -15.24
N LYS A 97 9.92 8.84 -16.17
CA LYS A 97 10.37 10.14 -16.67
C LYS A 97 9.21 11.12 -16.60
N GLU A 98 9.50 12.39 -16.78
CA GLU A 98 8.47 13.43 -16.82
C GLU A 98 7.40 13.21 -17.90
N THR A 99 7.76 12.47 -18.98
CA THR A 99 6.86 12.09 -20.09
C THR A 99 6.12 10.78 -19.87
N SER A 100 6.37 10.08 -18.77
CA SER A 100 5.75 8.80 -18.47
C SER A 100 4.27 8.94 -18.12
N HIS A 101 3.52 7.85 -18.35
CA HIS A 101 2.10 7.77 -18.06
C HIS A 101 1.83 6.69 -17.01
N VAL A 102 1.31 7.09 -15.86
CA VAL A 102 1.03 6.21 -14.71
C VAL A 102 -0.47 6.08 -14.51
N LEU A 103 -0.97 4.85 -14.43
CA LEU A 103 -2.36 4.56 -14.09
C LEU A 103 -2.48 4.26 -12.59
N ILE A 104 -3.31 5.02 -11.88
CA ILE A 104 -3.75 4.69 -10.52
C ILE A 104 -5.10 3.99 -10.60
N ALA A 105 -5.15 2.73 -10.18
CA ALA A 105 -6.32 1.88 -10.28
C ALA A 105 -6.94 1.62 -8.89
N GLU A 106 -7.97 2.36 -8.56
CA GLU A 106 -8.75 2.16 -7.33
C GLU A 106 -9.79 1.06 -7.51
N CYS A 107 -10.10 0.36 -6.43
CA CYS A 107 -11.17 -0.63 -6.39
C CYS A 107 -12.45 -0.09 -5.74
N CYS A 108 -12.35 1.03 -5.06
CA CYS A 108 -13.47 1.64 -4.34
C CYS A 108 -14.09 2.78 -5.16
N THR A 109 -15.39 2.96 -4.99
CA THR A 109 -16.15 4.07 -5.59
C THR A 109 -16.62 5.09 -4.55
N HIS A 110 -16.08 5.01 -3.32
CA HIS A 110 -16.43 5.95 -2.26
C HIS A 110 -15.86 7.35 -2.50
N ALA A 111 -16.53 8.35 -1.94
CA ALA A 111 -16.06 9.73 -2.05
C ALA A 111 -14.65 9.89 -1.44
N PRO A 112 -13.70 10.51 -2.16
CA PRO A 112 -12.34 10.67 -1.67
C PRO A 112 -12.29 11.64 -0.48
N LEU A 113 -11.38 11.37 0.45
CA LEU A 113 -11.04 12.29 1.53
C LEU A 113 -10.05 13.36 1.03
N LYS A 114 -9.93 14.49 1.74
CA LYS A 114 -9.02 15.59 1.36
C LYS A 114 -7.55 15.17 1.19
N GLU A 115 -7.09 14.15 1.92
CA GLU A 115 -5.73 13.59 1.89
C GLU A 115 -5.73 12.15 1.34
N ASP A 116 -6.49 11.91 0.28
CA ASP A 116 -6.59 10.58 -0.33
C ASP A 116 -5.23 10.09 -0.86
N ILE A 117 -4.90 8.83 -0.58
CA ILE A 117 -3.60 8.23 -0.93
C ILE A 117 -3.43 8.19 -2.44
N GLY A 118 -4.42 7.66 -3.16
CA GLY A 118 -4.34 7.46 -4.61
C GLY A 118 -4.52 8.74 -5.39
N ARG A 119 -5.41 9.62 -4.95
CA ARG A 119 -5.77 10.83 -5.71
C ARG A 119 -4.88 12.02 -5.42
N VAL A 120 -4.25 12.06 -4.24
CA VAL A 120 -3.45 13.22 -3.80
C VAL A 120 -2.02 12.85 -3.46
N LYS A 121 -1.82 11.90 -2.53
CA LYS A 121 -0.50 11.65 -1.95
C LYS A 121 0.47 11.01 -2.95
N ILE A 122 0.08 9.92 -3.59
CA ILE A 122 0.94 9.22 -4.57
C ILE A 122 1.24 10.11 -5.78
N PRO A 123 0.26 10.76 -6.44
CA PRO A 123 0.54 11.69 -7.52
C PRO A 123 1.52 12.80 -7.13
N ARG A 124 1.34 13.40 -5.94
CA ARG A 124 2.26 14.43 -5.42
C ARG A 124 3.68 13.90 -5.23
N MET A 125 3.83 12.70 -4.68
CA MET A 125 5.15 12.07 -4.48
C MET A 125 5.84 11.77 -5.82
N LEU A 126 5.09 11.25 -6.79
CA LEU A 126 5.61 10.95 -8.12
C LEU A 126 6.02 12.23 -8.87
N LYS A 127 5.14 13.24 -8.93
CA LYS A 127 5.44 14.52 -9.58
C LYS A 127 6.61 15.24 -8.95
N LYS A 128 6.73 15.22 -7.62
CA LYS A 128 7.88 15.78 -6.90
C LYS A 128 9.22 15.13 -7.33
N ARG A 129 9.20 13.83 -7.68
CA ARG A 129 10.41 13.08 -8.04
C ARG A 129 10.73 13.15 -9.53
N PHE A 130 9.72 13.14 -10.40
CA PHE A 130 9.91 12.98 -11.85
C PHE A 130 9.51 14.19 -12.69
N GLY A 131 8.86 15.19 -12.11
CA GLY A 131 8.43 16.42 -12.78
C GLY A 131 6.91 16.59 -12.83
N GLU A 132 6.46 17.83 -12.96
CA GLU A 132 5.04 18.19 -12.94
C GLU A 132 4.26 17.70 -14.17
N ASN A 133 4.94 17.47 -15.31
CA ASN A 133 4.34 17.02 -16.54
C ASN A 133 4.06 15.51 -16.56
N LEU A 134 4.51 14.75 -15.51
CA LEU A 134 4.18 13.33 -15.37
C LEU A 134 2.66 13.14 -15.44
N GLN A 135 2.21 12.32 -16.39
CA GLN A 135 0.81 12.02 -16.55
C GLN A 135 0.38 10.98 -15.52
N VAL A 136 -0.63 11.31 -14.73
CA VAL A 136 -1.21 10.39 -13.75
C VAL A 136 -2.71 10.32 -13.99
N GLU A 137 -3.16 9.20 -14.52
CA GLU A 137 -4.58 8.91 -14.74
C GLU A 137 -5.12 8.11 -13.57
N LEU A 138 -6.39 8.31 -13.23
CA LEU A 138 -7.05 7.60 -12.15
C LEU A 138 -8.34 6.95 -12.65
N VAL A 139 -8.49 5.66 -12.38
CA VAL A 139 -9.71 4.90 -12.61
C VAL A 139 -10.21 4.27 -11.32
N SER A 140 -11.53 4.09 -11.23
CA SER A 140 -12.17 3.58 -10.02
C SER A 140 -13.14 2.44 -10.31
N GLY A 141 -13.37 1.59 -9.32
CA GLY A 141 -14.32 0.50 -9.43
C GLY A 141 -13.96 -0.49 -10.54
N THR A 142 -14.85 -0.69 -11.50
CA THR A 142 -14.68 -1.61 -12.64
C THR A 142 -14.08 -0.96 -13.88
N ASP A 143 -13.83 0.35 -13.85
CA ASP A 143 -13.35 1.14 -15.00
C ASP A 143 -11.85 0.92 -15.27
N PHE A 144 -11.44 -0.34 -15.26
CA PHE A 144 -10.06 -0.71 -15.56
C PHE A 144 -9.90 -0.90 -17.07
N PRO A 145 -9.00 -0.14 -17.74
CA PRO A 145 -8.89 -0.14 -19.21
C PRO A 145 -8.59 -1.52 -19.79
N ASP A 146 -9.08 -1.79 -20.99
CA ASP A 146 -8.78 -3.03 -21.71
C ASP A 146 -7.39 -3.01 -22.33
N ASP A 147 -6.99 -1.89 -22.90
CA ASP A 147 -5.65 -1.64 -23.40
C ASP A 147 -4.82 -0.92 -22.34
N LEU A 148 -3.74 -1.55 -21.91
CA LEU A 148 -2.83 -1.05 -20.91
C LEU A 148 -1.48 -0.61 -21.49
N THR A 149 -1.26 -0.81 -22.79
CA THR A 149 0.05 -0.60 -23.45
C THR A 149 0.51 0.86 -23.44
N GLY A 150 -0.41 1.80 -23.21
CA GLY A 150 -0.09 3.22 -23.06
C GLY A 150 0.44 3.63 -21.69
N TYR A 151 0.54 2.72 -20.73
CA TYR A 151 1.01 3.02 -19.37
C TYR A 151 2.38 2.43 -19.09
N ASP A 152 3.26 3.23 -18.50
CA ASP A 152 4.58 2.80 -18.03
C ASP A 152 4.52 2.08 -16.68
N LEU A 153 3.47 2.35 -15.88
CA LEU A 153 3.26 1.74 -14.57
C LEU A 153 1.79 1.80 -14.17
N ILE A 154 1.30 0.72 -13.55
CA ILE A 154 0.01 0.68 -12.88
C ILE A 154 0.22 0.60 -11.37
N ILE A 155 -0.42 1.50 -10.62
CA ILE A 155 -0.40 1.51 -9.15
C ILE A 155 -1.80 1.17 -8.64
N GLN A 156 -1.97 -0.02 -8.10
CA GLN A 156 -3.25 -0.52 -7.63
C GLN A 156 -3.44 -0.23 -6.13
N CYS A 157 -4.66 0.12 -5.72
CA CYS A 157 -4.99 0.22 -4.29
C CYS A 157 -5.00 -1.16 -3.61
N GLY A 158 -5.17 -1.20 -2.28
CA GLY A 158 -5.23 -2.45 -1.50
C GLY A 158 -6.40 -3.38 -1.82
N ALA A 159 -7.30 -2.97 -2.72
CA ALA A 159 -8.42 -3.76 -3.23
C ALA A 159 -9.31 -4.37 -2.14
N CYS A 160 -9.50 -3.68 -1.02
CA CYS A 160 -10.23 -4.21 0.13
C CYS A 160 -11.68 -4.62 -0.21
N MET A 161 -12.33 -3.96 -1.16
CA MET A 161 -13.71 -4.22 -1.58
C MET A 161 -13.84 -5.29 -2.67
N PHE A 162 -12.74 -5.68 -3.32
CA PHE A 162 -12.76 -6.70 -4.37
C PHE A 162 -12.23 -8.04 -3.85
N ASN A 163 -12.71 -9.13 -4.47
CA ASN A 163 -12.18 -10.46 -4.19
C ASN A 163 -10.84 -10.69 -4.91
N ARG A 164 -10.10 -11.72 -4.46
CA ARG A 164 -8.79 -12.09 -5.04
C ARG A 164 -8.89 -12.39 -6.56
N LYS A 165 -9.96 -13.05 -7.00
CA LYS A 165 -10.12 -13.43 -8.42
C LYS A 165 -10.09 -12.20 -9.33
N TYR A 166 -10.78 -11.13 -8.94
CA TYR A 166 -10.81 -9.90 -9.73
C TYR A 166 -9.47 -9.14 -9.69
N VAL A 167 -8.81 -9.12 -8.53
CA VAL A 167 -7.47 -8.53 -8.41
C VAL A 167 -6.48 -9.26 -9.32
N MET A 168 -6.46 -10.59 -9.28
CA MET A 168 -5.61 -11.41 -10.15
C MET A 168 -5.94 -11.23 -11.62
N TYR A 169 -7.22 -11.09 -11.97
CA TYR A 169 -7.61 -10.78 -13.36
C TYR A 169 -6.95 -9.49 -13.88
N ARG A 170 -6.92 -8.41 -13.07
CA ARG A 170 -6.22 -7.17 -13.44
C ARG A 170 -4.71 -7.40 -13.61
N ILE A 171 -4.10 -8.11 -12.66
CA ILE A 171 -2.67 -8.46 -12.72
C ILE A 171 -2.35 -9.29 -13.97
N ASP A 172 -3.14 -10.32 -14.26
CA ASP A 172 -2.93 -11.20 -15.42
C ASP A 172 -3.07 -10.44 -16.75
N ARG A 173 -3.98 -9.48 -16.81
CA ARG A 173 -4.10 -8.60 -17.98
C ARG A 173 -2.86 -7.73 -18.16
N ALA A 174 -2.35 -7.13 -17.09
CA ALA A 174 -1.15 -6.33 -17.13
C ALA A 174 0.08 -7.18 -17.50
N LYS A 175 0.20 -8.40 -16.93
CA LYS A 175 1.25 -9.37 -17.31
C LYS A 175 1.24 -9.71 -18.80
N LYS A 176 0.05 -9.97 -19.36
CA LYS A 176 -0.10 -10.28 -20.79
C LYS A 176 0.33 -9.12 -21.69
N GLN A 177 0.17 -7.89 -21.24
CA GLN A 177 0.54 -6.68 -21.98
C GLN A 177 1.91 -6.12 -21.56
N GLN A 178 2.63 -6.84 -20.67
CA GLN A 178 3.98 -6.48 -20.20
C GLN A 178 4.03 -5.12 -19.49
N VAL A 179 2.94 -4.70 -18.85
CA VAL A 179 2.86 -3.45 -18.10
C VAL A 179 3.11 -3.74 -16.63
N PRO A 180 4.12 -3.12 -15.99
CA PRO A 180 4.41 -3.36 -14.58
C PRO A 180 3.28 -2.87 -13.68
N VAL A 181 3.01 -3.64 -12.61
CA VAL A 181 2.00 -3.30 -11.60
C VAL A 181 2.61 -3.32 -10.22
N THR A 182 2.32 -2.32 -9.44
CA THR A 182 2.61 -2.29 -8.00
C THR A 182 1.37 -1.88 -7.20
N ASN A 183 1.47 -1.78 -5.88
CA ASN A 183 0.37 -1.30 -5.05
C ASN A 183 0.76 -0.06 -4.23
N TYR A 184 -0.24 0.60 -3.62
CA TYR A 184 -0.06 1.81 -2.83
C TYR A 184 1.01 1.68 -1.74
N GLY A 185 0.97 0.60 -0.95
CA GLY A 185 1.90 0.42 0.16
C GLY A 185 3.33 0.18 -0.30
N ILE A 186 3.50 -0.63 -1.33
CA ILE A 186 4.82 -0.90 -1.93
C ILE A 186 5.36 0.36 -2.62
N THR A 187 4.50 1.11 -3.35
CA THR A 187 4.87 2.40 -3.95
C THR A 187 5.39 3.38 -2.90
N ILE A 188 4.66 3.55 -1.79
CA ILE A 188 5.07 4.46 -0.72
C ILE A 188 6.37 3.99 -0.08
N ALA A 189 6.50 2.70 0.21
CA ALA A 189 7.72 2.14 0.79
C ALA A 189 8.94 2.33 -0.15
N HIS A 190 8.74 2.13 -1.45
CA HIS A 190 9.79 2.33 -2.47
C HIS A 190 10.19 3.81 -2.56
N LEU A 191 9.22 4.71 -2.72
CA LEU A 191 9.47 6.16 -2.84
C LEU A 191 10.09 6.78 -1.57
N THR A 192 9.90 6.17 -0.41
CA THR A 192 10.50 6.59 0.86
C THR A 192 11.79 5.85 1.21
N GLY A 193 12.26 4.94 0.35
CA GLY A 193 13.52 4.20 0.54
C GLY A 193 13.49 3.14 1.65
N ILE A 194 12.32 2.69 2.08
CA ILE A 194 12.19 1.71 3.17
C ILE A 194 11.72 0.33 2.71
N LEU A 195 11.53 0.13 1.39
CA LEU A 195 10.98 -1.13 0.88
C LEU A 195 11.82 -2.35 1.28
N ASP A 196 13.14 -2.25 1.25
CA ASP A 196 14.06 -3.33 1.63
C ASP A 196 14.03 -3.66 3.13
N HIS A 197 13.42 -2.79 3.93
CA HIS A 197 13.25 -2.96 5.38
C HIS A 197 11.85 -3.40 5.78
N VAL A 198 10.97 -3.60 4.81
CA VAL A 198 9.60 -4.07 5.06
C VAL A 198 9.58 -5.58 5.17
N ALA A 199 9.03 -6.08 6.27
CA ALA A 199 8.80 -7.51 6.44
C ALA A 199 7.68 -7.96 5.49
N LEU A 200 8.03 -8.87 4.59
CA LEU A 200 7.10 -9.44 3.62
C LEU A 200 6.50 -10.73 4.19
N PRO A 201 5.19 -10.97 4.02
CA PRO A 201 4.58 -12.25 4.36
C PRO A 201 5.08 -13.34 3.40
N GLU A 202 5.30 -14.52 3.95
CA GLU A 202 5.66 -15.74 3.21
C GLU A 202 4.46 -16.33 2.46
#